data_66426a5347cd58f45c8c614e87828d61
#
_entry.id   66426a5347cd58f45c8c614e87828d61
#
_cell.length_a   1.000
_cell.length_b   1.000
_cell.length_c   1.000
_cell.angle_alpha   90.00
_cell.angle_beta   90.00
_cell.angle_gamma   90.00
#
_symmetry.space_group_name_H-M   'P 1'
#
loop_
_entity.id
_entity.type
_entity.pdbx_description
1 polymer ?
#
loop_
_entity_poly.entity_id
_entity_poly.type
_entity_poly.pdbx_seq_one_letter_code
_entity_poly.pdbx_strand_id
1 'polypeptide(L)'
;MGSEISKKDITRLGFRSSLLQASFNYERMQAGGFTWAMLPILKKIYKDDKPGLSAAMKDNLEFINTHPNLVGFLMGLLISMEEKGENRDTIKGLKVALFGPIAGIGDAIFWFTLLPIMAGICSSFASQGNLLGPILFFAVYLLIFFLRVGWTHVGYSVGVKAIDKVRENSQMIARSATILGITVIGGLIASYVHINVVPSFAIDSTHSVALQQDFFDKVFPNILPMAYTLLMYYFLRVKKAHPVLLIGVTFVLSIVCSAFGIL
;
A
#
# COMPACT_ATOMS: atom_id res chain seq x y z
N MET A 1 29.38 -8.69 18.23
CA MET A 1 28.85 -10.03 17.94
C MET A 1 27.41 -10.06 18.40
N GLY A 2 26.46 -9.96 17.49
CA GLY A 2 25.04 -9.89 17.81
C GLY A 2 24.51 -11.20 18.37
N SER A 3 23.56 -11.15 19.30
CA SER A 3 22.84 -12.32 19.75
C SER A 3 22.06 -12.90 18.57
N GLU A 4 22.23 -14.19 18.33
CA GLU A 4 21.53 -14.91 17.26
C GLU A 4 19.99 -14.73 17.43
N ILE A 5 19.35 -14.19 16.43
CA ILE A 5 17.90 -13.95 16.43
C ILE A 5 17.19 -15.28 16.28
N SER A 6 16.37 -15.63 17.26
CA SER A 6 15.64 -16.89 17.28
C SER A 6 14.37 -16.83 16.43
N LYS A 7 13.90 -18.00 15.97
CA LYS A 7 12.59 -18.10 15.28
C LYS A 7 11.44 -17.52 16.11
N LYS A 8 11.51 -17.63 17.47
CA LYS A 8 10.52 -17.04 18.37
C LYS A 8 10.50 -15.52 18.30
N ASP A 9 11.67 -14.89 18.13
CA ASP A 9 11.76 -13.44 17.98
C ASP A 9 11.09 -12.98 16.69
N ILE A 10 11.31 -13.67 15.59
CA ILE A 10 10.67 -13.37 14.30
C ILE A 10 9.15 -13.60 14.35
N THR A 11 8.71 -14.70 14.98
CA THR A 11 7.27 -14.93 15.21
C THR A 11 6.66 -13.80 16.04
N ARG A 12 7.35 -13.38 17.13
CA ARG A 12 6.90 -12.28 17.96
C ARG A 12 6.84 -10.96 17.19
N LEU A 13 7.80 -10.71 16.31
CA LEU A 13 7.78 -9.55 15.39
C LEU A 13 6.54 -9.59 14.50
N GLY A 14 6.24 -10.75 13.91
CA GLY A 14 5.05 -10.93 13.08
C GLY A 14 3.75 -10.61 13.82
N PHE A 15 3.59 -11.09 15.06
CA PHE A 15 2.44 -10.72 15.89
C PHE A 15 2.42 -9.23 16.25
N ARG A 16 3.57 -8.65 16.59
CA ARG A 16 3.66 -7.21 16.90
C ARG A 16 3.36 -6.33 15.69
N SER A 17 3.64 -6.80 14.47
CA SER A 17 3.30 -6.07 13.24
C SER A 17 1.80 -5.78 13.10
N SER A 18 0.94 -6.53 13.82
CA SER A 18 -0.51 -6.28 13.85
C SER A 18 -0.87 -4.94 14.47
N LEU A 19 0.00 -4.39 15.30
CA LEU A 19 -0.16 -3.07 15.92
C LEU A 19 0.55 -1.96 15.14
N LEU A 20 0.83 -2.18 13.84
CA LEU A 20 1.46 -1.20 12.95
C LEU A 20 0.79 0.19 13.03
N GLN A 21 -0.54 0.20 13.09
CA GLN A 21 -1.35 1.42 13.07
C GLN A 21 -1.74 1.93 14.47
N ALA A 22 -1.24 1.31 15.56
CA ALA A 22 -1.62 1.68 16.93
C ALA A 22 -1.27 3.12 17.34
N SER A 23 -0.25 3.72 16.70
CA SER A 23 0.16 5.12 16.89
C SER A 23 0.14 5.91 15.58
N PHE A 24 -0.85 5.61 14.73
CA PHE A 24 -1.00 6.27 13.44
C PHE A 24 -1.20 7.79 13.62
N ASN A 25 -0.46 8.57 12.85
CA ASN A 25 -0.57 10.02 12.87
C ASN A 25 -0.32 10.59 11.48
N TYR A 26 -0.77 11.84 11.26
CA TYR A 26 -0.72 12.45 9.93
C TYR A 26 0.70 12.76 9.45
N GLU A 27 1.64 13.05 10.38
CA GLU A 27 3.01 13.46 10.04
C GLU A 27 3.87 12.29 9.56
N ARG A 28 3.81 11.15 10.27
CA ARG A 28 4.71 9.99 10.07
C ARG A 28 3.99 8.70 9.74
N MET A 29 2.68 8.75 9.62
CA MET A 29 1.78 7.64 9.33
C MET A 29 1.99 6.45 10.29
N GLN A 30 2.58 5.36 9.84
CA GLN A 30 2.72 4.10 10.58
C GLN A 30 4.04 3.98 11.36
N ALA A 31 4.91 5.00 11.32
CA ALA A 31 6.29 4.92 11.82
C ALA A 31 6.39 4.54 13.30
N GLY A 32 5.48 5.03 14.14
CA GLY A 32 5.47 4.69 15.56
C GLY A 32 5.23 3.21 15.82
N GLY A 33 4.18 2.63 15.22
CA GLY A 33 3.87 1.22 15.34
C GLY A 33 4.93 0.32 14.69
N PHE A 34 5.51 0.76 13.57
CA PHE A 34 6.62 0.08 12.91
C PHE A 34 7.84 -0.03 13.83
N THR A 35 8.28 1.09 14.39
CA THR A 35 9.42 1.14 15.33
C THR A 35 9.13 0.34 16.59
N TRP A 36 7.92 0.48 17.16
CA TRP A 36 7.51 -0.28 18.33
C TRP A 36 7.54 -1.79 18.09
N ALA A 37 7.12 -2.25 16.93
CA ALA A 37 7.15 -3.67 16.59
C ALA A 37 8.59 -4.21 16.53
N MET A 38 9.50 -3.46 15.90
CA MET A 38 10.90 -3.87 15.71
C MET A 38 11.76 -3.71 16.97
N LEU A 39 11.40 -2.82 17.89
CA LEU A 39 12.23 -2.42 19.03
C LEU A 39 12.77 -3.58 19.88
N PRO A 40 12.01 -4.64 20.22
CA PRO A 40 12.55 -5.73 21.04
C PRO A 40 13.71 -6.47 20.39
N ILE A 41 13.68 -6.62 19.07
CA ILE A 41 14.76 -7.26 18.31
C ILE A 41 15.93 -6.31 18.15
N LEU A 42 15.68 -5.05 17.83
CA LEU A 42 16.73 -4.03 17.76
C LEU A 42 17.50 -3.91 19.07
N LYS A 43 16.82 -3.99 20.22
CA LYS A 43 17.47 -4.03 21.54
C LYS A 43 18.38 -5.26 21.74
N LYS A 44 18.10 -6.38 21.09
CA LYS A 44 18.97 -7.55 21.12
C LYS A 44 20.20 -7.37 20.22
N ILE A 45 19.99 -6.86 18.99
CA ILE A 45 21.05 -6.61 18.03
C ILE A 45 22.06 -5.60 18.60
N TYR A 46 21.54 -4.49 19.15
CA TYR A 46 22.33 -3.36 19.65
C TYR A 46 22.47 -3.37 21.17
N LYS A 47 22.59 -4.56 21.79
CA LYS A 47 22.63 -4.72 23.27
C LYS A 47 23.68 -3.83 23.91
N ASP A 48 24.87 -3.79 23.33
CA ASP A 48 26.04 -3.07 23.87
C ASP A 48 26.34 -1.78 23.06
N ASP A 49 25.49 -1.43 22.09
CA ASP A 49 25.62 -0.24 21.23
C ASP A 49 24.38 0.67 21.31
N LYS A 50 24.33 1.50 22.34
CA LYS A 50 23.24 2.48 22.52
C LYS A 50 23.16 3.53 21.39
N PRO A 51 24.28 4.06 20.86
CA PRO A 51 24.25 4.95 19.71
C PRO A 51 23.65 4.29 18.47
N GLY A 52 24.05 3.05 18.16
CA GLY A 52 23.50 2.27 17.05
C GLY A 52 22.01 2.01 17.20
N LEU A 53 21.55 1.62 18.39
CA LEU A 53 20.11 1.49 18.69
C LEU A 53 19.36 2.80 18.45
N SER A 54 19.90 3.91 18.92
CA SER A 54 19.28 5.23 18.74
C SER A 54 19.17 5.60 17.26
N ALA A 55 20.22 5.34 16.47
CA ALA A 55 20.23 5.56 15.04
C ALA A 55 19.17 4.70 14.33
N ALA A 56 19.14 3.40 14.63
CA ALA A 56 18.17 2.47 14.08
C ALA A 56 16.72 2.89 14.39
N MET A 57 16.46 3.34 15.61
CA MET A 57 15.13 3.84 16.00
C MET A 57 14.77 5.12 15.26
N LYS A 58 15.69 6.08 15.11
CA LYS A 58 15.44 7.32 14.36
C LYS A 58 15.07 7.03 12.92
N ASP A 59 15.79 6.16 12.23
CA ASP A 59 15.51 5.79 10.84
C ASP A 59 14.15 5.08 10.69
N ASN A 60 13.74 4.30 11.70
CA ASN A 60 12.45 3.62 11.69
C ASN A 60 11.27 4.55 12.07
N LEU A 61 11.55 5.68 12.74
CA LEU A 61 10.56 6.73 13.01
C LEU A 61 10.36 7.71 11.85
N GLU A 62 11.12 7.58 10.76
CA GLU A 62 10.83 8.33 9.54
C GLU A 62 9.52 7.87 8.91
N PHE A 63 8.94 8.74 8.08
CA PHE A 63 7.68 8.45 7.37
C PHE A 63 7.68 7.06 6.74
N ILE A 64 6.64 6.31 7.03
CA ILE A 64 6.35 5.03 6.39
C ILE A 64 4.83 4.84 6.31
N ASN A 65 4.35 4.49 5.12
CA ASN A 65 2.98 4.07 4.90
C ASN A 65 3.00 2.88 3.94
N THR A 66 2.61 1.70 4.43
CA THR A 66 2.60 0.46 3.68
C THR A 66 1.43 -0.42 4.08
N HIS A 67 1.17 -1.48 3.31
CA HIS A 67 0.01 -2.34 3.60
C HIS A 67 0.24 -3.21 4.85
N PRO A 68 -0.70 -3.17 5.84
CA PRO A 68 -0.54 -3.87 7.12
C PRO A 68 -0.34 -5.38 7.01
N ASN A 69 -0.94 -6.03 5.99
CA ASN A 69 -0.82 -7.49 5.84
C ASN A 69 0.53 -7.93 5.24
N LEU A 70 1.27 -7.02 4.59
CA LEU A 70 2.56 -7.32 3.98
C LEU A 70 3.75 -6.70 4.73
N VAL A 71 3.51 -5.81 5.68
CA VAL A 71 4.58 -5.13 6.43
C VAL A 71 5.51 -6.10 7.16
N GLY A 72 5.00 -7.26 7.59
CA GLY A 72 5.81 -8.29 8.23
C GLY A 72 6.99 -8.74 7.36
N PHE A 73 6.80 -8.89 6.05
CA PHE A 73 7.89 -9.19 5.11
C PHE A 73 8.98 -8.12 5.15
N LEU A 74 8.60 -6.85 5.07
CA LEU A 74 9.55 -5.74 5.12
C LEU A 74 10.28 -5.69 6.46
N MET A 75 9.57 -5.84 7.57
CA MET A 75 10.18 -5.87 8.92
C MET A 75 11.19 -7.02 9.04
N GLY A 76 10.83 -8.22 8.59
CA GLY A 76 11.72 -9.38 8.62
C GLY A 76 13.00 -9.15 7.80
N LEU A 77 12.85 -8.61 6.59
CA LEU A 77 13.96 -8.28 5.71
C LEU A 77 14.91 -7.26 6.36
N LEU A 78 14.37 -6.15 6.88
CA LEU A 78 15.20 -5.11 7.51
C LEU A 78 15.90 -5.61 8.78
N ILE A 79 15.23 -6.42 9.61
CA ILE A 79 15.88 -7.03 10.80
C ILE A 79 17.05 -7.92 10.41
N SER A 80 16.95 -8.68 9.31
CA SER A 80 18.08 -9.50 8.85
C SER A 80 19.29 -8.66 8.42
N MET A 81 19.05 -7.49 7.85
CA MET A 81 20.12 -6.55 7.47
C MET A 81 20.75 -5.88 8.71
N GLU A 82 19.92 -5.48 9.68
CA GLU A 82 20.39 -4.94 10.97
C GLU A 82 21.28 -5.96 11.71
N GLU A 83 20.87 -7.22 11.75
CA GLU A 83 21.62 -8.31 12.39
C GLU A 83 22.99 -8.55 11.72
N LYS A 84 23.07 -8.38 10.40
CA LYS A 84 24.31 -8.52 9.63
C LYS A 84 25.21 -7.28 9.71
N GLY A 85 24.77 -6.21 10.36
CA GLY A 85 25.51 -4.96 10.48
C GLY A 85 25.64 -4.22 9.15
N GLU A 86 24.62 -4.30 8.29
CA GLU A 86 24.60 -3.57 7.02
C GLU A 86 24.64 -2.05 7.23
N ASN A 87 25.14 -1.36 6.20
CA ASN A 87 25.21 0.10 6.21
C ASN A 87 23.79 0.70 6.36
N ARG A 88 23.67 1.70 7.22
CA ARG A 88 22.40 2.35 7.52
C ARG A 88 21.72 2.95 6.28
N ASP A 89 22.51 3.55 5.38
CA ASP A 89 21.98 4.13 4.15
C ASP A 89 21.40 3.06 3.23
N THR A 90 22.01 1.86 3.20
CA THR A 90 21.49 0.70 2.45
C THR A 90 20.18 0.22 3.04
N ILE A 91 20.09 0.07 4.37
CA ILE A 91 18.85 -0.35 5.07
C ILE A 91 17.74 0.66 4.83
N LYS A 92 18.03 1.95 5.00
CA LYS A 92 17.09 3.05 4.80
C LYS A 92 16.64 3.15 3.33
N GLY A 93 17.59 3.09 2.39
CA GLY A 93 17.30 3.12 0.97
C GLY A 93 16.38 1.97 0.53
N LEU A 94 16.64 0.75 1.03
CA LEU A 94 15.79 -0.40 0.73
C LEU A 94 14.39 -0.27 1.37
N LYS A 95 14.30 0.21 2.62
CA LYS A 95 13.02 0.50 3.27
C LYS A 95 12.17 1.45 2.42
N VAL A 96 12.75 2.58 2.00
CA VAL A 96 12.05 3.59 1.20
C VAL A 96 11.66 3.05 -0.18
N ALA A 97 12.54 2.26 -0.81
CA ALA A 97 12.26 1.67 -2.13
C ALA A 97 11.11 0.66 -2.10
N LEU A 98 10.95 -0.10 -1.02
CA LEU A 98 10.02 -1.22 -0.96
C LEU A 98 8.65 -0.87 -0.36
N PHE A 99 8.55 0.06 0.60
CA PHE A 99 7.29 0.26 1.30
C PHE A 99 6.16 0.76 0.39
N GLY A 100 6.46 1.62 -0.58
CA GLY A 100 5.47 2.13 -1.54
C GLY A 100 4.90 1.03 -2.45
N PRO A 101 5.75 0.29 -3.19
CA PRO A 101 5.30 -0.85 -3.99
C PRO A 101 4.55 -1.92 -3.20
N ILE A 102 5.01 -2.25 -1.98
CA ILE A 102 4.33 -3.19 -1.08
C ILE A 102 2.94 -2.65 -0.68
N ALA A 103 2.82 -1.33 -0.45
CA ALA A 103 1.53 -0.71 -0.20
C ALA A 103 0.60 -0.89 -1.40
N GLY A 104 1.02 -0.51 -2.61
CA GLY A 104 0.20 -0.60 -3.81
C GLY A 104 -0.27 -2.03 -4.12
N ILE A 105 0.63 -3.01 -4.02
CA ILE A 105 0.28 -4.43 -4.21
C ILE A 105 -0.71 -4.89 -3.11
N GLY A 106 -0.43 -4.54 -1.86
CA GLY A 106 -1.26 -4.94 -0.74
C GLY A 106 -2.65 -4.33 -0.82
N ASP A 107 -2.77 -3.05 -1.15
CA ASP A 107 -4.05 -2.36 -1.31
C ASP A 107 -4.87 -2.98 -2.46
N ALA A 108 -4.24 -3.25 -3.61
CA ALA A 108 -4.90 -3.89 -4.73
C ALA A 108 -5.46 -5.27 -4.37
N ILE A 109 -4.67 -6.11 -3.68
CA ILE A 109 -5.07 -7.48 -3.33
C ILE A 109 -6.10 -7.48 -2.19
N PHE A 110 -5.80 -6.80 -1.07
CA PHE A 110 -6.59 -6.97 0.16
C PHE A 110 -7.76 -6.01 0.26
N TRP A 111 -7.57 -4.71 -0.08
CA TRP A 111 -8.63 -3.71 0.08
C TRP A 111 -9.54 -3.61 -1.14
N PHE A 112 -8.97 -3.69 -2.34
CA PHE A 112 -9.73 -3.48 -3.57
C PHE A 112 -10.22 -4.78 -4.24
N THR A 113 -9.68 -5.93 -3.86
CA THR A 113 -10.12 -7.23 -4.43
C THR A 113 -10.73 -8.12 -3.37
N LEU A 114 -9.95 -8.54 -2.38
CA LEU A 114 -10.40 -9.56 -1.43
C LEU A 114 -11.54 -9.07 -0.55
N LEU A 115 -11.43 -7.86 0.00
CA LEU A 115 -12.44 -7.31 0.89
C LEU A 115 -13.83 -7.18 0.22
N PRO A 116 -13.99 -6.53 -0.95
CA PRO A 116 -15.30 -6.42 -1.57
C PRO A 116 -15.87 -7.76 -2.01
N ILE A 117 -15.04 -8.70 -2.50
CA ILE A 117 -15.51 -10.06 -2.85
C ILE A 117 -16.03 -10.78 -1.61
N MET A 118 -15.24 -10.81 -0.54
CA MET A 118 -15.65 -11.49 0.69
C MET A 118 -16.84 -10.81 1.36
N ALA A 119 -16.88 -9.48 1.37
CA ALA A 119 -18.02 -8.74 1.88
C ALA A 119 -19.30 -9.05 1.08
N GLY A 120 -19.23 -9.06 -0.26
CA GLY A 120 -20.36 -9.38 -1.13
C GLY A 120 -20.90 -10.79 -0.90
N ILE A 121 -20.02 -11.80 -0.90
CA ILE A 121 -20.40 -13.21 -0.68
C ILE A 121 -20.97 -13.40 0.73
N CYS A 122 -20.26 -12.92 1.75
CA CYS A 122 -20.64 -13.15 3.14
C CYS A 122 -21.91 -12.38 3.53
N SER A 123 -22.13 -11.16 2.99
CA SER A 123 -23.36 -10.42 3.22
C SER A 123 -24.57 -11.09 2.56
N SER A 124 -24.40 -11.72 1.38
CA SER A 124 -25.47 -12.49 0.74
C SER A 124 -25.93 -13.69 1.58
N PHE A 125 -25.00 -14.41 2.22
CA PHE A 125 -25.37 -15.47 3.17
C PHE A 125 -26.05 -14.89 4.43
N ALA A 126 -25.50 -13.81 4.98
CA ALA A 126 -26.03 -13.19 6.20
C ALA A 126 -27.45 -12.63 6.02
N SER A 127 -27.77 -12.04 4.84
CA SER A 127 -29.10 -11.52 4.53
C SER A 127 -30.18 -12.62 4.45
N GLN A 128 -29.75 -13.88 4.20
CA GLN A 128 -30.61 -15.07 4.22
C GLN A 128 -30.71 -15.70 5.62
N GLY A 129 -30.18 -15.05 6.66
CA GLY A 129 -30.14 -15.58 8.03
C GLY A 129 -29.10 -16.70 8.23
N ASN A 130 -28.20 -16.91 7.27
CA ASN A 130 -27.22 -17.98 7.33
C ASN A 130 -25.93 -17.52 8.03
N LEU A 131 -25.59 -18.17 9.16
CA LEU A 131 -24.39 -17.89 9.95
C LEU A 131 -23.08 -18.22 9.23
N LEU A 132 -23.11 -18.95 8.12
CA LEU A 132 -21.91 -19.21 7.32
C LEU A 132 -21.26 -17.94 6.81
N GLY A 133 -22.03 -16.86 6.54
CA GLY A 133 -21.48 -15.59 6.10
C GLY A 133 -20.48 -15.00 7.08
N PRO A 134 -20.89 -14.65 8.30
CA PRO A 134 -20.00 -14.13 9.34
C PRO A 134 -18.84 -15.07 9.68
N ILE A 135 -19.08 -16.38 9.75
CA ILE A 135 -18.06 -17.38 10.05
C ILE A 135 -16.98 -17.42 8.96
N LEU A 136 -17.38 -17.45 7.70
CA LEU A 136 -16.46 -17.45 6.56
C LEU A 136 -15.62 -16.16 6.52
N PHE A 137 -16.27 -15.01 6.71
CA PHE A 137 -15.57 -13.72 6.75
C PHE A 137 -14.51 -13.71 7.84
N PHE A 138 -14.87 -14.11 9.06
CA PHE A 138 -13.94 -14.20 10.18
C PHE A 138 -12.79 -15.19 9.91
N ALA A 139 -13.09 -16.38 9.37
CA ALA A 139 -12.08 -17.40 9.08
C ALA A 139 -11.05 -16.93 8.04
N VAL A 140 -11.48 -16.24 6.99
CA VAL A 140 -10.58 -15.68 5.97
C VAL A 140 -9.66 -14.62 6.58
N TYR A 141 -10.19 -13.70 7.38
CA TYR A 141 -9.36 -12.67 8.01
C TYR A 141 -8.45 -13.20 9.12
N LEU A 142 -8.88 -14.28 9.80
CA LEU A 142 -8.03 -15.00 10.73
C LEU A 142 -6.85 -15.68 10.00
N LEU A 143 -7.10 -16.29 8.85
CA LEU A 143 -6.05 -16.86 8.00
C LEU A 143 -5.05 -15.78 7.56
N ILE A 144 -5.54 -14.62 7.10
CA ILE A 144 -4.68 -13.49 6.70
C ILE A 144 -3.83 -13.01 7.88
N PHE A 145 -4.41 -12.97 9.08
CA PHE A 145 -3.67 -12.62 10.29
C PHE A 145 -2.47 -13.56 10.53
N PHE A 146 -2.63 -14.87 10.37
CA PHE A 146 -1.52 -15.82 10.48
C PHE A 146 -0.54 -15.75 9.30
N LEU A 147 -1.03 -15.50 8.09
CA LEU A 147 -0.17 -15.27 6.93
C LEU A 147 0.77 -14.07 7.13
N ARG A 148 0.33 -13.02 7.83
CA ARG A 148 1.18 -11.88 8.21
C ARG A 148 2.41 -12.33 8.99
N VAL A 149 2.24 -13.25 9.94
CA VAL A 149 3.36 -13.84 10.70
C VAL A 149 4.26 -14.65 9.79
N GLY A 150 3.68 -15.43 8.88
CA GLY A 150 4.42 -16.20 7.85
C GLY A 150 5.28 -15.29 6.97
N TRP A 151 4.74 -14.19 6.47
CA TRP A 151 5.49 -13.20 5.68
C TRP A 151 6.70 -12.62 6.42
N THR A 152 6.63 -12.47 7.75
CA THR A 152 7.76 -11.99 8.55
C THR A 152 8.94 -12.98 8.50
N HIS A 153 8.64 -14.27 8.60
CA HIS A 153 9.65 -15.32 8.46
C HIS A 153 10.24 -15.38 7.05
N VAL A 154 9.38 -15.24 6.03
CA VAL A 154 9.84 -15.20 4.63
C VAL A 154 10.78 -14.01 4.42
N GLY A 155 10.40 -12.81 4.86
CA GLY A 155 11.22 -11.61 4.73
C GLY A 155 12.58 -11.76 5.41
N TYR A 156 12.60 -12.26 6.64
CA TYR A 156 13.85 -12.52 7.36
C TYR A 156 14.71 -13.57 6.64
N SER A 157 14.13 -14.69 6.21
CA SER A 157 14.84 -15.75 5.49
C SER A 157 15.42 -15.28 4.16
N VAL A 158 14.68 -14.47 3.41
CA VAL A 158 15.16 -13.84 2.17
C VAL A 158 16.34 -12.93 2.45
N GLY A 159 16.23 -12.07 3.48
CA GLY A 159 17.31 -11.19 3.87
C GLY A 159 18.58 -11.94 4.28
N VAL A 160 18.46 -12.97 5.12
CA VAL A 160 19.63 -13.78 5.55
C VAL A 160 20.32 -14.50 4.38
N LYS A 161 19.53 -15.05 3.43
CA LYS A 161 20.05 -15.83 2.30
C LYS A 161 20.59 -14.99 1.15
N ALA A 162 20.02 -13.81 0.96
CA ALA A 162 20.26 -12.99 -0.22
C ALA A 162 20.92 -11.65 0.09
N ILE A 163 21.45 -11.47 1.31
CA ILE A 163 21.96 -10.16 1.75
C ILE A 163 23.04 -9.61 0.84
N ASP A 164 23.99 -10.46 0.40
CA ASP A 164 25.05 -10.04 -0.52
C ASP A 164 24.46 -9.61 -1.86
N LYS A 165 23.50 -10.37 -2.40
CA LYS A 165 22.79 -10.03 -3.63
C LYS A 165 21.91 -8.78 -3.48
N VAL A 166 21.28 -8.61 -2.33
CA VAL A 166 20.48 -7.40 -2.03
C VAL A 166 21.40 -6.18 -1.97
N ARG A 167 22.56 -6.30 -1.34
CA ARG A 167 23.55 -5.24 -1.25
C ARG A 167 24.12 -4.86 -2.63
N GLU A 168 24.56 -5.84 -3.40
CA GLU A 168 25.11 -5.64 -4.75
C GLU A 168 24.08 -5.05 -5.72
N ASN A 169 22.82 -5.46 -5.59
CA ASN A 169 21.75 -5.11 -6.51
C ASN A 169 20.72 -4.11 -5.92
N SER A 170 21.05 -3.43 -4.82
CA SER A 170 20.09 -2.54 -4.12
C SER A 170 19.47 -1.48 -5.04
N GLN A 171 20.25 -0.90 -5.94
CA GLN A 171 19.75 0.08 -6.92
C GLN A 171 18.84 -0.57 -7.96
N MET A 172 19.14 -1.79 -8.41
CA MET A 172 18.29 -2.52 -9.36
C MET A 172 16.97 -2.92 -8.71
N ILE A 173 17.01 -3.40 -7.47
CA ILE A 173 15.82 -3.73 -6.66
C ILE A 173 14.94 -2.47 -6.49
N ALA A 174 15.55 -1.33 -6.14
CA ALA A 174 14.84 -0.07 -6.00
C ALA A 174 14.19 0.38 -7.30
N ARG A 175 14.89 0.28 -8.45
CA ARG A 175 14.33 0.58 -9.77
C ARG A 175 13.17 -0.36 -10.12
N SER A 176 13.34 -1.66 -9.93
CA SER A 176 12.31 -2.67 -10.21
C SER A 176 11.08 -2.44 -9.35
N ALA A 177 11.26 -2.14 -8.07
CA ALA A 177 10.19 -1.80 -7.15
C ALA A 177 9.45 -0.52 -7.57
N THR A 178 10.17 0.51 -8.02
CA THR A 178 9.58 1.75 -8.55
C THR A 178 8.75 1.49 -9.80
N ILE A 179 9.27 0.71 -10.76
CA ILE A 179 8.55 0.33 -11.98
C ILE A 179 7.28 -0.42 -11.62
N LEU A 180 7.37 -1.42 -10.74
CA LEU A 180 6.21 -2.18 -10.26
C LEU A 180 5.19 -1.25 -9.59
N GLY A 181 5.62 -0.35 -8.70
CA GLY A 181 4.75 0.61 -8.03
C GLY A 181 4.01 1.52 -9.01
N ILE A 182 4.71 2.08 -10.01
CA ILE A 182 4.09 2.92 -11.05
C ILE A 182 3.10 2.11 -11.89
N THR A 183 3.43 0.86 -12.22
CA THR A 183 2.54 -0.04 -12.98
C THR A 183 1.27 -0.33 -12.20
N VAL A 184 1.39 -0.64 -10.90
CA VAL A 184 0.23 -0.88 -10.02
C VAL A 184 -0.63 0.39 -9.91
N ILE A 185 -0.02 1.56 -9.70
CA ILE A 185 -0.74 2.83 -9.65
C ILE A 185 -1.48 3.08 -10.97
N GLY A 186 -0.84 2.83 -12.12
CA GLY A 186 -1.49 2.93 -13.43
C GLY A 186 -2.71 2.02 -13.55
N GLY A 187 -2.59 0.78 -13.11
CA GLY A 187 -3.70 -0.17 -13.07
C GLY A 187 -4.84 0.28 -12.14
N LEU A 188 -4.52 0.82 -10.97
CA LEU A 188 -5.51 1.37 -10.04
C LEU A 188 -6.23 2.59 -10.63
N ILE A 189 -5.53 3.49 -11.31
CA ILE A 189 -6.14 4.62 -11.99
C ILE A 189 -7.16 4.12 -13.02
N ALA A 190 -6.76 3.18 -13.88
CA ALA A 190 -7.64 2.62 -14.90
C ALA A 190 -8.87 1.90 -14.32
N SER A 191 -8.73 1.29 -13.13
CA SER A 191 -9.79 0.49 -12.50
C SER A 191 -10.71 1.27 -11.57
N TYR A 192 -10.25 2.39 -11.00
CA TYR A 192 -10.98 3.10 -9.95
C TYR A 192 -11.28 4.57 -10.24
N VAL A 193 -10.59 5.19 -11.18
CA VAL A 193 -10.93 6.55 -11.59
C VAL A 193 -11.92 6.47 -12.75
N HIS A 194 -13.18 6.80 -12.47
CA HIS A 194 -14.26 6.81 -13.46
C HIS A 194 -14.76 8.22 -13.65
N ILE A 195 -14.92 8.63 -14.90
CA ILE A 195 -15.58 9.86 -15.33
C ILE A 195 -16.53 9.47 -16.44
N ASN A 196 -17.84 9.52 -16.15
CA ASN A 196 -18.88 9.16 -17.09
C ASN A 196 -19.62 10.44 -17.52
N VAL A 197 -19.60 10.74 -18.80
CA VAL A 197 -20.26 11.91 -19.36
C VAL A 197 -21.68 11.53 -19.77
N VAL A 198 -22.68 12.14 -19.12
CA VAL A 198 -24.11 11.83 -19.31
C VAL A 198 -24.72 12.43 -20.58
N PRO A 199 -24.33 13.65 -21.06
CA PRO A 199 -24.96 14.29 -22.21
C PRO A 199 -25.01 13.40 -23.44
N SER A 200 -26.21 13.44 -24.09
CA SER A 200 -26.46 12.82 -25.38
C SER A 200 -27.02 13.87 -26.34
N PHE A 201 -26.67 13.76 -27.60
CA PHE A 201 -27.16 14.64 -28.66
C PHE A 201 -28.17 13.87 -29.51
N ALA A 202 -29.38 14.39 -29.60
CA ALA A 202 -30.38 13.87 -30.55
C ALA A 202 -29.99 14.33 -31.96
N ILE A 203 -29.80 13.40 -32.89
CA ILE A 203 -29.53 13.67 -34.31
C ILE A 203 -30.86 13.77 -35.02
N ASP A 204 -31.81 12.92 -34.73
CA ASP A 204 -33.20 12.98 -35.20
C ASP A 204 -34.17 12.40 -34.15
N SER A 205 -35.46 12.26 -34.48
CA SER A 205 -36.50 11.78 -33.55
C SER A 205 -36.30 10.31 -33.11
N THR A 206 -35.40 9.57 -33.74
CA THR A 206 -35.17 8.13 -33.48
C THR A 206 -33.74 7.79 -33.08
N HIS A 207 -32.80 8.71 -33.31
CA HIS A 207 -31.37 8.47 -33.05
C HIS A 207 -30.80 9.53 -32.10
N SER A 208 -30.17 9.07 -31.03
CA SER A 208 -29.35 9.88 -30.11
C SER A 208 -27.95 9.30 -30.01
N VAL A 209 -26.97 10.17 -29.94
CA VAL A 209 -25.55 9.80 -29.73
C VAL A 209 -25.17 10.13 -28.28
N ALA A 210 -24.86 9.11 -27.51
CA ALA A 210 -24.36 9.27 -26.17
C ALA A 210 -22.85 9.56 -26.21
N LEU A 211 -22.43 10.73 -25.69
CA LEU A 211 -21.01 11.14 -25.73
C LEU A 211 -20.07 10.09 -25.13
N GLN A 212 -20.45 9.50 -24.00
CA GLN A 212 -19.64 8.49 -23.35
C GLN A 212 -19.51 7.23 -24.20
N GLN A 213 -20.64 6.61 -24.55
CA GLN A 213 -20.65 5.27 -25.17
C GLN A 213 -20.27 5.30 -26.65
N ASP A 214 -20.69 6.35 -27.37
CA ASP A 214 -20.52 6.41 -28.84
C ASP A 214 -19.25 7.12 -29.27
N PHE A 215 -18.69 7.97 -28.42
CA PHE A 215 -17.47 8.69 -28.73
C PHE A 215 -16.28 8.28 -27.84
N PHE A 216 -16.36 8.55 -26.51
CA PHE A 216 -15.18 8.30 -25.65
C PHE A 216 -14.82 6.82 -25.54
N ASP A 217 -15.78 5.94 -25.29
CA ASP A 217 -15.50 4.51 -25.09
C ASP A 217 -15.09 3.81 -26.38
N LYS A 218 -15.57 4.27 -27.54
CA LYS A 218 -15.20 3.70 -28.84
C LYS A 218 -13.87 4.19 -29.38
N VAL A 219 -13.53 5.46 -29.13
CA VAL A 219 -12.31 6.09 -29.70
C VAL A 219 -11.12 5.85 -28.77
N PHE A 220 -11.28 6.15 -27.49
CA PHE A 220 -10.21 6.01 -26.52
C PHE A 220 -10.78 5.77 -25.11
N PRO A 221 -11.00 4.51 -24.72
CA PRO A 221 -11.51 4.17 -23.39
C PRO A 221 -10.68 4.78 -22.27
N ASN A 222 -11.34 5.33 -21.25
CA ASN A 222 -10.70 5.94 -20.07
C ASN A 222 -9.81 7.18 -20.35
N ILE A 223 -9.98 7.86 -21.48
CA ILE A 223 -9.20 9.07 -21.80
C ILE A 223 -9.46 10.20 -20.80
N LEU A 224 -10.71 10.37 -20.36
CA LEU A 224 -11.08 11.41 -19.38
C LEU A 224 -10.49 11.15 -18.00
N PRO A 225 -10.59 9.95 -17.41
CA PRO A 225 -9.87 9.57 -16.20
C PRO A 225 -8.37 9.80 -16.30
N MET A 226 -7.75 9.40 -17.40
CA MET A 226 -6.32 9.59 -17.63
C MET A 226 -5.93 11.07 -17.70
N ALA A 227 -6.64 11.86 -18.51
CA ALA A 227 -6.39 13.28 -18.66
C ALA A 227 -6.55 14.02 -17.32
N TYR A 228 -7.59 13.70 -16.57
CA TYR A 228 -7.84 14.28 -15.26
C TYR A 228 -6.72 13.91 -14.25
N THR A 229 -6.29 12.66 -14.22
CA THR A 229 -5.20 12.21 -13.36
C THR A 229 -3.88 12.92 -13.71
N LEU A 230 -3.55 13.05 -15.00
CA LEU A 230 -2.37 13.78 -15.44
C LEU A 230 -2.45 15.27 -15.12
N LEU A 231 -3.62 15.87 -15.21
CA LEU A 231 -3.86 17.26 -14.79
C LEU A 231 -3.61 17.44 -13.30
N MET A 232 -4.14 16.54 -12.44
CA MET A 232 -3.89 16.57 -11.00
C MET A 232 -2.40 16.37 -10.69
N TYR A 233 -1.75 15.44 -11.38
CA TYR A 233 -0.30 15.24 -11.26
C TYR A 233 0.49 16.50 -11.63
N TYR A 234 0.11 17.19 -12.71
CA TYR A 234 0.73 18.47 -13.09
C TYR A 234 0.58 19.53 -11.99
N PHE A 235 -0.60 19.69 -11.43
CA PHE A 235 -0.81 20.65 -10.33
C PHE A 235 0.01 20.29 -9.09
N LEU A 236 0.08 19.02 -8.72
CA LEU A 236 0.88 18.59 -7.58
C LEU A 236 2.38 18.79 -7.80
N ARG A 237 2.90 18.38 -8.96
CA ARG A 237 4.34 18.34 -9.21
C ARG A 237 4.90 19.67 -9.68
N VAL A 238 4.25 20.33 -10.62
CA VAL A 238 4.75 21.55 -11.26
C VAL A 238 4.29 22.79 -10.50
N LYS A 239 3.00 22.89 -10.21
CA LYS A 239 2.42 24.02 -9.49
C LYS A 239 2.56 23.91 -7.98
N LYS A 240 3.00 22.76 -7.45
CA LYS A 240 3.14 22.48 -6.00
C LYS A 240 1.87 22.81 -5.22
N ALA A 241 0.70 22.60 -5.82
CA ALA A 241 -0.58 22.82 -5.19
C ALA A 241 -0.75 21.86 -4.01
N HIS A 242 -1.44 22.31 -2.97
CA HIS A 242 -1.67 21.50 -1.80
C HIS A 242 -2.67 20.37 -2.11
N PRO A 243 -2.38 19.10 -1.77
CA PRO A 243 -3.26 17.96 -2.11
C PRO A 243 -4.70 18.13 -1.61
N VAL A 244 -4.88 18.64 -0.39
CA VAL A 244 -6.22 18.87 0.20
C VAL A 244 -7.03 19.87 -0.62
N LEU A 245 -6.38 20.92 -1.16
CA LEU A 245 -7.06 21.88 -2.04
C LEU A 245 -7.55 21.18 -3.31
N LEU A 246 -6.73 20.33 -3.94
CA LEU A 246 -7.12 19.61 -5.14
C LEU A 246 -8.26 18.62 -4.88
N ILE A 247 -8.26 17.95 -3.72
CA ILE A 247 -9.37 17.09 -3.30
C ILE A 247 -10.64 17.93 -3.16
N GLY A 248 -10.59 19.08 -2.48
CA GLY A 248 -11.73 19.98 -2.33
C GLY A 248 -12.26 20.48 -3.68
N VAL A 249 -11.37 20.89 -4.58
CA VAL A 249 -11.74 21.32 -5.95
C VAL A 249 -12.39 20.18 -6.72
N THR A 250 -11.83 18.97 -6.66
CA THR A 250 -12.42 17.79 -7.31
C THR A 250 -13.82 17.51 -6.79
N PHE A 251 -14.01 17.56 -5.47
CA PHE A 251 -15.30 17.32 -4.83
C PHE A 251 -16.35 18.35 -5.28
N VAL A 252 -16.03 19.64 -5.24
CA VAL A 252 -16.92 20.70 -5.68
C VAL A 252 -17.23 20.57 -7.18
N LEU A 253 -16.20 20.31 -8.01
CA LEU A 253 -16.37 20.12 -9.45
C LEU A 253 -17.32 18.96 -9.75
N SER A 254 -17.17 17.82 -9.07
CA SER A 254 -18.05 16.65 -9.25
C SER A 254 -19.50 16.99 -8.91
N ILE A 255 -19.75 17.70 -7.79
CA ILE A 255 -21.11 18.12 -7.41
C ILE A 255 -21.71 19.07 -8.45
N VAL A 256 -20.95 20.07 -8.88
CA VAL A 256 -21.41 21.03 -9.89
C VAL A 256 -21.71 20.34 -11.21
N CYS A 257 -20.80 19.51 -11.72
CA CYS A 257 -21.02 18.78 -12.96
C CYS A 257 -22.22 17.83 -12.88
N SER A 258 -22.42 17.17 -11.75
CA SER A 258 -23.58 16.30 -11.51
C SER A 258 -24.88 17.12 -11.45
N ALA A 259 -24.90 18.29 -10.80
CA ALA A 259 -26.07 19.15 -10.74
C ALA A 259 -26.51 19.69 -12.12
N PHE A 260 -25.56 19.85 -13.04
CA PHE A 260 -25.82 20.24 -14.42
C PHE A 260 -26.05 19.05 -15.38
N GLY A 261 -26.04 17.82 -14.89
CA GLY A 261 -26.23 16.62 -15.70
C GLY A 261 -25.08 16.36 -16.69
N ILE A 262 -23.86 16.79 -16.34
CA ILE A 262 -22.66 16.57 -17.17
C ILE A 262 -22.01 15.23 -16.79
N LEU A 263 -22.01 14.88 -15.48
CA LEU A 263 -21.47 13.65 -14.89
C LEU A 263 -22.54 12.91 -14.12
#